data_eb38bc3261ae974c45e0b0d8d60d1d48
#
_entry.id   eb38bc3261ae974c45e0b0d8d60d1d48
#
_cell.length_a   1.000
_cell.length_b   1.000
_cell.length_c   1.000
_cell.angle_alpha   90.00
_cell.angle_beta   90.00
_cell.angle_gamma   90.00
#
_symmetry.space_group_name_H-M   'P 1'
#
loop_
_entity.id
_entity.type
_entity.pdbx_description
1 polymer ?
#
loop_
_entity_poly.entity_id
_entity_poly.type
_entity_poly.pdbx_seq_one_letter_code
_entity_poly.pdbx_strand_id
1 'polypeptide(L)'
;MIWKIIVAIVAVLIIAFIVLEIVSRIFAKKNLKAFLASHPQTPLTEEKKRLLVFGAILSCYRSEDILSIITDDNMNVYKTGLQKQWSINGREDALETLNALLNLELSTELDEVFAQRGSSEELIELQTLIADGLKTDLAQVQTTTSTYAWDVCRLVSLAKWCYWLQYISEAEMWKYLNEGAVKASSLGKDWNDYTVSFLMGRAIHGFGTEDIIDDCKAL
;
A
#
# COMPACT_ATOMS: atom_id res chain seq x y z
N MET A 1 14.54 40.44 -23.48
CA MET A 1 14.60 40.72 -22.03
C MET A 1 13.75 39.71 -21.25
N ILE A 2 12.49 39.51 -21.59
CA ILE A 2 11.54 38.59 -20.90
C ILE A 2 12.07 37.14 -20.86
N TRP A 3 12.62 36.61 -21.95
CA TRP A 3 13.14 35.24 -22.00
C TRP A 3 14.27 34.98 -20.97
N LYS A 4 15.17 35.92 -20.78
CA LYS A 4 16.27 35.80 -19.79
C LYS A 4 15.72 35.78 -18.35
N ILE A 5 14.63 36.52 -18.09
CA ILE A 5 13.95 36.51 -16.79
C ILE A 5 13.28 35.15 -16.55
N ILE A 6 12.59 34.61 -17.54
CA ILE A 6 11.95 33.28 -17.44
C ILE A 6 13.00 32.21 -17.17
N VAL A 7 14.10 32.19 -17.90
CA VAL A 7 15.20 31.22 -17.70
C VAL A 7 15.79 31.37 -16.27
N ALA A 8 15.98 32.57 -15.79
CA ALA A 8 16.47 32.80 -14.42
C ALA A 8 15.49 32.30 -13.36
N ILE A 9 14.18 32.52 -13.51
CA ILE A 9 13.16 32.02 -12.60
C ILE A 9 13.15 30.47 -12.60
N VAL A 10 13.17 29.85 -13.76
CA VAL A 10 13.21 28.38 -13.89
C VAL A 10 14.46 27.81 -13.22
N ALA A 11 15.63 28.42 -13.45
CA ALA A 11 16.87 27.99 -12.80
C ALA A 11 16.78 28.09 -11.26
N VAL A 12 16.21 29.18 -10.72
CA VAL A 12 16.02 29.34 -9.27
C VAL A 12 15.05 28.27 -8.71
N LEU A 13 13.98 27.95 -9.43
CA LEU A 13 13.04 26.91 -9.01
C LEU A 13 13.67 25.52 -9.01
N ILE A 14 14.49 25.21 -10.02
CA ILE A 14 15.24 23.95 -10.08
C ILE A 14 16.23 23.85 -8.90
N ILE A 15 16.99 24.91 -8.63
CA ILE A 15 17.93 24.94 -7.51
C ILE A 15 17.18 24.76 -6.18
N ALA A 16 16.08 25.48 -6.00
CA ALA A 16 15.24 25.35 -4.80
C ALA A 16 14.72 23.92 -4.61
N PHE A 17 14.25 23.28 -5.69
CA PHE A 17 13.81 21.88 -5.68
C PHE A 17 14.95 20.93 -5.28
N ILE A 18 16.13 21.07 -5.89
CA ILE A 18 17.31 20.27 -5.55
C ILE A 18 17.71 20.43 -4.07
N VAL A 19 17.69 21.67 -3.57
CA VAL A 19 18.01 21.93 -2.15
C VAL A 19 16.99 21.27 -1.24
N LEU A 20 15.69 21.39 -1.53
CA LEU A 20 14.64 20.73 -0.76
C LEU A 20 14.79 19.21 -0.74
N GLU A 21 15.13 18.62 -1.89
CA GLU A 21 15.37 17.18 -2.00
C GLU A 21 16.57 16.73 -1.15
N ILE A 22 17.68 17.46 -1.20
CA ILE A 22 18.87 17.17 -0.38
C ILE A 22 18.53 17.28 1.11
N VAL A 23 17.85 18.34 1.51
CA VAL A 23 17.43 18.54 2.90
C VAL A 23 16.50 17.42 3.37
N SER A 24 15.52 17.04 2.55
CA SER A 24 14.61 15.91 2.84
C SER A 24 15.38 14.61 3.08
N ARG A 25 16.34 14.27 2.20
CA ARG A 25 17.19 13.07 2.36
C ARG A 25 18.07 13.09 3.62
N ILE A 26 18.58 14.27 4.00
CA ILE A 26 19.35 14.41 5.25
C ILE A 26 18.45 14.13 6.46
N PHE A 27 17.23 14.69 6.48
CA PHE A 27 16.26 14.43 7.55
C PHE A 27 15.82 12.97 7.57
N ALA A 28 15.56 12.34 6.44
CA ALA A 28 15.21 10.93 6.34
C ALA A 28 16.30 10.05 6.98
N LYS A 29 17.57 10.24 6.58
CA LYS A 29 18.70 9.50 7.17
C LYS A 29 18.86 9.74 8.67
N LYS A 30 18.64 10.97 9.14
CA LYS A 30 18.70 11.28 10.58
C LYS A 30 17.59 10.56 11.35
N ASN A 31 16.36 10.59 10.84
CA ASN A 31 15.22 9.92 11.45
C ASN A 31 15.41 8.40 11.47
N LEU A 32 15.84 7.80 10.36
CA LEU A 32 16.17 6.39 10.27
C LEU A 32 17.25 5.99 11.30
N LYS A 33 18.32 6.75 11.38
CA LYS A 33 19.39 6.49 12.35
C LYS A 33 18.90 6.56 13.80
N ALA A 34 18.08 7.55 14.12
CA ALA A 34 17.51 7.72 15.46
C ALA A 34 16.56 6.56 15.81
N PHE A 35 15.71 6.16 14.85
CA PHE A 35 14.81 5.02 15.01
C PHE A 35 15.58 3.72 15.25
N LEU A 36 16.57 3.40 14.41
CA LEU A 36 17.37 2.18 14.51
C LEU A 36 18.18 2.12 15.81
N ALA A 37 18.57 3.26 16.38
CA ALA A 37 19.26 3.31 17.67
C ALA A 37 18.35 2.89 18.84
N SER A 38 17.06 3.18 18.76
CA SER A 38 16.06 2.81 19.78
C SER A 38 15.34 1.50 19.46
N HIS A 39 15.36 1.06 18.21
CA HIS A 39 14.71 -0.16 17.71
C HIS A 39 15.72 -1.00 16.90
N PRO A 40 16.66 -1.69 17.56
CA PRO A 40 17.62 -2.53 16.87
C PRO A 40 16.93 -3.59 16.04
N GLN A 41 17.21 -3.64 14.74
CA GLN A 41 16.60 -4.59 13.83
C GLN A 41 17.33 -5.92 13.86
N THR A 42 16.56 -7.00 13.97
CA THR A 42 17.09 -8.36 13.82
C THR A 42 16.74 -8.88 12.43
N PRO A 43 17.55 -9.76 11.82
CA PRO A 43 17.19 -10.40 10.55
C PRO A 43 15.81 -11.06 10.64
N LEU A 44 15.00 -10.83 9.62
CA LEU A 44 13.64 -11.40 9.57
C LEU A 44 13.73 -12.92 9.35
N THR A 45 12.95 -13.66 10.13
CA THR A 45 12.72 -15.08 9.89
C THR A 45 11.90 -15.27 8.60
N GLU A 46 11.99 -16.46 7.98
CA GLU A 46 11.18 -16.78 6.80
C GLU A 46 9.67 -16.68 7.07
N GLU A 47 9.24 -16.98 8.30
CA GLU A 47 7.86 -16.79 8.72
C GLU A 47 7.46 -15.31 8.65
N LYS A 48 8.24 -14.42 9.24
CA LYS A 48 7.99 -12.98 9.20
C LYS A 48 8.02 -12.41 7.77
N LYS A 49 8.94 -12.88 6.92
CA LYS A 49 8.98 -12.50 5.50
C LYS A 49 7.69 -12.86 4.77
N ARG A 50 7.15 -14.06 5.02
CA ARG A 50 5.87 -14.49 4.42
C ARG A 50 4.69 -13.58 4.80
N LEU A 51 4.68 -13.02 6.00
CA LEU A 51 3.64 -12.08 6.42
C LEU A 51 3.73 -10.76 5.64
N LEU A 52 4.95 -10.28 5.36
CA LEU A 52 5.17 -9.03 4.62
C LEU A 52 4.72 -9.10 3.16
N VAL A 53 4.75 -10.29 2.54
CA VAL A 53 4.38 -10.47 1.13
C VAL A 53 2.92 -10.05 0.85
N PHE A 54 2.02 -10.14 1.81
CA PHE A 54 0.64 -9.67 1.66
C PHE A 54 0.54 -8.14 1.46
N GLY A 55 1.58 -7.37 1.75
CA GLY A 55 1.70 -5.95 1.43
C GLY A 55 2.50 -5.64 0.17
N ALA A 56 2.98 -6.66 -0.55
CA ALA A 56 3.96 -6.51 -1.62
C ALA A 56 3.50 -5.58 -2.74
N ILE A 57 2.26 -5.66 -3.18
CA ILE A 57 1.72 -4.83 -4.28
C ILE A 57 1.89 -3.34 -3.96
N LEU A 58 1.45 -2.91 -2.77
CA LEU A 58 1.61 -1.50 -2.37
C LEU A 58 3.06 -1.13 -2.07
N SER A 59 3.88 -2.06 -1.57
CA SER A 59 5.31 -1.81 -1.38
C SER A 59 6.01 -1.58 -2.73
N CYS A 60 5.75 -2.40 -3.76
CA CYS A 60 6.26 -2.18 -5.12
C CYS A 60 5.80 -0.84 -5.69
N TYR A 61 4.50 -0.58 -5.66
CA TYR A 61 3.91 0.66 -6.15
C TYR A 61 4.52 1.93 -5.52
N ARG A 62 4.96 1.83 -4.26
CA ARG A 62 5.60 2.93 -3.53
C ARG A 62 7.13 2.88 -3.56
N SER A 63 7.72 1.94 -4.28
CA SER A 63 9.17 1.70 -4.31
C SER A 63 9.77 1.44 -2.92
N GLU A 64 9.01 0.81 -2.03
CA GLU A 64 9.45 0.36 -0.71
C GLU A 64 10.02 -1.06 -0.79
N ASP A 65 10.99 -1.38 0.07
CA ASP A 65 11.45 -2.76 0.23
C ASP A 65 10.32 -3.63 0.82
N ILE A 66 9.92 -4.65 0.06
CA ILE A 66 8.86 -5.60 0.45
C ILE A 66 9.22 -6.30 1.77
N LEU A 67 10.49 -6.67 1.93
CA LEU A 67 10.97 -7.43 3.07
C LEU A 67 11.52 -6.53 4.20
N SER A 68 11.14 -5.26 4.24
CA SER A 68 11.44 -4.33 5.33
C SER A 68 10.19 -3.93 6.10
N ILE A 69 10.33 -3.77 7.41
CA ILE A 69 9.26 -3.26 8.30
C ILE A 69 9.36 -1.74 8.51
N ILE A 70 10.40 -1.13 7.98
CA ILE A 70 10.62 0.32 8.00
C ILE A 70 11.02 0.77 6.60
N THR A 71 10.91 2.06 6.36
CA THR A 71 11.33 2.68 5.10
C THR A 71 12.46 3.67 5.36
N ASP A 72 13.29 3.91 4.37
CA ASP A 72 14.35 4.93 4.40
C ASP A 72 13.85 6.32 4.00
N ASP A 73 12.58 6.43 3.62
CA ASP A 73 11.94 7.69 3.30
C ASP A 73 11.78 8.61 4.51
N ASN A 74 11.48 9.88 4.21
CA ASN A 74 11.26 10.87 5.24
C ASN A 74 9.98 10.58 6.05
N MET A 75 10.14 10.33 7.36
CA MET A 75 9.06 10.05 8.30
C MET A 75 7.91 11.08 8.21
N ASN A 76 8.20 12.35 7.93
CA ASN A 76 7.17 13.38 7.80
C ASN A 76 6.27 13.18 6.57
N VAL A 77 6.76 12.55 5.50
CA VAL A 77 5.95 12.22 4.31
C VAL A 77 4.87 11.21 4.73
N TYR A 78 5.25 10.16 5.46
CA TYR A 78 4.31 9.17 5.99
C TYR A 78 3.33 9.77 6.98
N LYS A 79 3.82 10.59 7.92
CA LYS A 79 2.95 11.27 8.87
C LYS A 79 1.90 12.13 8.18
N THR A 80 2.31 12.94 7.21
CA THR A 80 1.40 13.80 6.45
C THR A 80 0.44 12.98 5.58
N GLY A 81 0.92 11.90 4.97
CA GLY A 81 0.12 10.97 4.18
C GLY A 81 -0.97 10.31 5.02
N LEU A 82 -0.62 9.76 6.18
CA LEU A 82 -1.57 9.14 7.10
C LEU A 82 -2.62 10.14 7.60
N GLN A 83 -2.22 11.36 7.94
CA GLN A 83 -3.16 12.41 8.34
C GLN A 83 -4.15 12.77 7.23
N LYS A 84 -3.66 12.98 6.00
CA LYS A 84 -4.49 13.48 4.90
C LYS A 84 -5.38 12.40 4.27
N GLN A 85 -4.87 11.17 4.15
CA GLN A 85 -5.55 10.09 3.42
C GLN A 85 -6.35 9.16 4.34
N TRP A 86 -5.95 9.06 5.61
CA TRP A 86 -6.50 8.10 6.56
C TRP A 86 -7.03 8.73 7.84
N SER A 87 -6.89 10.04 8.00
CA SER A 87 -7.22 10.77 9.24
C SER A 87 -6.47 10.26 10.48
N ILE A 88 -5.35 9.56 10.30
CA ILE A 88 -4.54 8.99 11.39
C ILE A 88 -3.59 10.06 11.91
N ASN A 89 -3.82 10.51 13.15
CA ASN A 89 -3.02 11.53 13.84
C ASN A 89 -2.20 10.95 15.00
N GLY A 90 -2.50 9.73 15.42
CA GLY A 90 -1.85 9.07 16.53
C GLY A 90 -2.31 7.64 16.74
N ARG A 91 -2.06 7.14 17.96
CA ARG A 91 -2.29 5.73 18.30
C ARG A 91 -3.76 5.29 18.18
N GLU A 92 -4.69 6.09 18.70
CA GLU A 92 -6.11 5.72 18.72
C GLU A 92 -6.65 5.56 17.31
N ASP A 93 -6.43 6.57 16.44
CA ASP A 93 -6.85 6.53 15.03
C ASP A 93 -6.18 5.36 14.28
N ALA A 94 -4.89 5.09 14.60
CA ALA A 94 -4.18 3.97 14.00
C ALA A 94 -4.80 2.63 14.34
N LEU A 95 -5.14 2.38 15.61
CA LEU A 95 -5.76 1.14 16.04
C LEU A 95 -7.17 0.98 15.46
N GLU A 96 -7.97 2.04 15.42
CA GLU A 96 -9.29 2.04 14.80
C GLU A 96 -9.21 1.66 13.33
N THR A 97 -8.35 2.35 12.56
CA THR A 97 -8.18 2.06 11.13
C THR A 97 -7.64 0.66 10.86
N LEU A 98 -6.64 0.21 11.64
CA LEU A 98 -6.09 -1.14 11.48
C LEU A 98 -7.12 -2.22 11.81
N ASN A 99 -7.98 -2.00 12.81
CA ASN A 99 -9.06 -2.92 13.12
C ASN A 99 -10.13 -2.95 12.01
N ALA A 100 -10.52 -1.80 11.46
CA ALA A 100 -11.45 -1.74 10.33
C ALA A 100 -10.92 -2.52 9.11
N LEU A 101 -9.63 -2.33 8.77
CA LEU A 101 -8.98 -3.09 7.69
C LEU A 101 -8.89 -4.60 8.00
N LEU A 102 -8.55 -4.97 9.24
CA LEU A 102 -8.50 -6.36 9.65
C LEU A 102 -9.89 -7.01 9.59
N ASN A 103 -10.94 -6.27 9.91
CA ASN A 103 -12.33 -6.72 9.81
C ASN A 103 -12.84 -6.74 8.36
N LEU A 104 -12.08 -6.26 7.39
CA LEU A 104 -12.45 -6.16 5.98
C LEU A 104 -13.71 -5.29 5.78
N GLU A 105 -13.84 -4.20 6.53
CA GLU A 105 -15.05 -3.38 6.53
C GLU A 105 -15.32 -2.80 5.14
N LEU A 106 -14.30 -2.18 4.52
CA LEU A 106 -14.46 -1.63 3.19
C LEU A 106 -14.61 -2.73 2.12
N SER A 107 -13.83 -3.81 2.21
CA SER A 107 -13.99 -4.94 1.26
C SER A 107 -15.38 -5.54 1.32
N THR A 108 -16.01 -5.62 2.49
CA THR A 108 -17.40 -6.08 2.64
C THR A 108 -18.38 -5.17 1.89
N GLU A 109 -18.24 -3.84 2.02
CA GLU A 109 -19.05 -2.87 1.29
C GLU A 109 -18.81 -2.97 -0.22
N LEU A 110 -17.57 -3.10 -0.65
CA LEU A 110 -17.21 -3.24 -2.08
C LEU A 110 -17.71 -4.56 -2.67
N ASP A 111 -17.73 -5.63 -1.88
CA ASP A 111 -18.25 -6.94 -2.30
C ASP A 111 -19.76 -6.89 -2.53
N GLU A 112 -20.51 -6.10 -1.74
CA GLU A 112 -21.90 -5.83 -1.99
C GLU A 112 -22.12 -5.11 -3.34
N VAL A 113 -21.33 -4.09 -3.64
CA VAL A 113 -21.35 -3.38 -4.93
C VAL A 113 -20.96 -4.32 -6.06
N PHE A 114 -19.96 -5.16 -5.86
CA PHE A 114 -19.50 -6.15 -6.82
C PHE A 114 -20.63 -7.16 -7.13
N ALA A 115 -21.28 -7.71 -6.10
CA ALA A 115 -22.39 -8.63 -6.27
C ALA A 115 -23.59 -7.99 -6.96
N GLN A 116 -23.92 -6.71 -6.67
CA GLN A 116 -25.00 -5.98 -7.30
C GLN A 116 -24.76 -5.72 -8.78
N ARG A 117 -23.51 -5.52 -9.21
CA ARG A 117 -23.16 -5.36 -10.63
C ARG A 117 -23.41 -6.65 -11.42
N GLY A 118 -23.27 -7.81 -10.79
CA GLY A 118 -23.52 -9.12 -11.41
C GLY A 118 -22.65 -9.33 -12.65
N SER A 119 -23.30 -9.41 -13.83
CA SER A 119 -22.65 -9.47 -15.13
C SER A 119 -22.84 -8.17 -15.93
N SER A 120 -22.80 -7.03 -15.28
CA SER A 120 -22.90 -5.74 -15.96
C SER A 120 -21.73 -5.52 -16.93
N GLU A 121 -21.97 -4.70 -17.95
CA GLU A 121 -20.94 -4.39 -18.95
C GLU A 121 -19.71 -3.77 -18.31
N GLU A 122 -19.88 -2.85 -17.35
CA GLU A 122 -18.80 -2.19 -16.63
C GLU A 122 -17.95 -3.17 -15.83
N LEU A 123 -18.56 -4.20 -15.24
CA LEU A 123 -17.82 -5.22 -14.50
C LEU A 123 -17.02 -6.10 -15.46
N ILE A 124 -17.60 -6.49 -16.58
CA ILE A 124 -16.92 -7.30 -17.60
C ILE A 124 -15.76 -6.52 -18.21
N GLU A 125 -15.94 -5.23 -18.49
CA GLU A 125 -14.86 -4.36 -18.97
C GLU A 125 -13.72 -4.27 -17.97
N LEU A 126 -14.00 -4.06 -16.68
CA LEU A 126 -13.00 -4.04 -15.63
C LEU A 126 -12.25 -5.38 -15.52
N GLN A 127 -12.97 -6.49 -15.54
CA GLN A 127 -12.36 -7.83 -15.49
C GLN A 127 -11.49 -8.09 -16.72
N THR A 128 -11.91 -7.63 -17.90
CA THR A 128 -11.14 -7.74 -19.14
C THR A 128 -9.87 -6.91 -19.07
N LEU A 129 -9.94 -5.66 -18.57
CA LEU A 129 -8.78 -4.80 -18.36
C LEU A 129 -7.76 -5.44 -17.41
N ILE A 130 -8.24 -6.05 -16.33
CA ILE A 130 -7.37 -6.78 -15.38
C ILE A 130 -6.74 -8.01 -16.05
N ALA A 131 -7.52 -8.79 -16.80
CA ALA A 131 -7.02 -9.98 -17.49
C ALA A 131 -5.95 -9.63 -18.52
N ASP A 132 -6.19 -8.63 -19.35
CA ASP A 132 -5.25 -8.15 -20.36
C ASP A 132 -3.97 -7.59 -19.69
N GLY A 133 -4.15 -6.81 -18.65
CA GLY A 133 -3.06 -6.22 -17.90
C GLY A 133 -2.17 -7.27 -17.24
N LEU A 134 -2.72 -8.26 -16.58
CA LEU A 134 -1.99 -9.36 -15.94
C LEU A 134 -1.55 -10.45 -16.92
N LYS A 135 -2.01 -10.41 -18.19
CA LYS A 135 -1.79 -11.46 -19.20
C LYS A 135 -2.32 -12.84 -18.75
N THR A 136 -3.50 -12.84 -18.17
CA THR A 136 -4.19 -14.06 -17.72
C THR A 136 -5.55 -14.21 -18.43
N ASP A 137 -6.18 -15.36 -18.31
CA ASP A 137 -7.49 -15.61 -18.94
C ASP A 137 -8.61 -14.85 -18.17
N LEU A 138 -9.53 -14.26 -18.92
CA LEU A 138 -10.71 -13.59 -18.33
C LEU A 138 -11.51 -14.54 -17.42
N ALA A 139 -11.67 -15.79 -17.84
CA ALA A 139 -12.36 -16.81 -17.05
C ALA A 139 -11.71 -17.02 -15.67
N GLN A 140 -10.38 -16.90 -15.57
CA GLN A 140 -9.66 -16.97 -14.30
C GLN A 140 -9.94 -15.75 -13.42
N VAL A 141 -9.92 -14.54 -13.99
CA VAL A 141 -10.28 -13.30 -13.27
C VAL A 141 -11.71 -13.39 -12.73
N GLN A 142 -12.65 -13.93 -13.50
CA GLN A 142 -14.06 -14.09 -13.13
C GLN A 142 -14.29 -15.09 -11.99
N THR A 143 -13.30 -15.92 -11.63
CA THR A 143 -13.40 -16.80 -10.44
C THR A 143 -13.22 -16.08 -9.13
N THR A 144 -12.67 -14.87 -9.13
CA THR A 144 -12.52 -14.03 -7.92
C THR A 144 -13.85 -13.33 -7.64
N THR A 145 -14.38 -13.51 -6.45
CA THR A 145 -15.72 -13.02 -6.06
C THR A 145 -15.70 -12.08 -4.85
N SER A 146 -14.52 -11.71 -4.37
CA SER A 146 -14.34 -10.82 -3.22
C SER A 146 -13.16 -9.88 -3.42
N THR A 147 -13.21 -8.75 -2.78
CA THR A 147 -12.19 -7.68 -2.81
C THR A 147 -11.31 -7.69 -1.54
N TYR A 148 -11.30 -8.79 -0.78
CA TYR A 148 -10.63 -8.92 0.54
C TYR A 148 -9.16 -8.48 0.52
N ALA A 149 -8.44 -8.73 -0.57
CA ALA A 149 -7.03 -8.40 -0.68
C ALA A 149 -6.76 -6.89 -0.69
N TRP A 150 -7.76 -6.08 -1.06
CA TRP A 150 -7.66 -4.62 -0.98
C TRP A 150 -7.48 -4.14 0.46
N ASP A 151 -8.25 -4.67 1.41
CA ASP A 151 -8.08 -4.34 2.82
C ASP A 151 -6.82 -4.97 3.41
N VAL A 152 -6.53 -6.24 3.12
CA VAL A 152 -5.37 -6.93 3.67
C VAL A 152 -4.05 -6.28 3.22
N CYS A 153 -3.91 -5.94 1.95
CA CYS A 153 -2.69 -5.28 1.45
C CYS A 153 -2.47 -3.91 2.10
N ARG A 154 -3.55 -3.14 2.28
CA ARG A 154 -3.52 -1.86 3.00
C ARG A 154 -3.23 -2.04 4.49
N LEU A 155 -3.79 -3.07 5.14
CA LEU A 155 -3.50 -3.40 6.53
C LEU A 155 -2.00 -3.61 6.76
N VAL A 156 -1.35 -4.42 5.93
CA VAL A 156 0.10 -4.69 6.05
C VAL A 156 0.91 -3.40 5.88
N SER A 157 0.60 -2.60 4.86
CA SER A 157 1.29 -1.35 4.61
C SER A 157 1.09 -0.33 5.74
N LEU A 158 -0.17 -0.13 6.18
CA LEU A 158 -0.48 0.80 7.27
C LEU A 158 0.14 0.37 8.60
N ALA A 159 0.13 -0.93 8.92
CA ALA A 159 0.75 -1.43 10.15
C ALA A 159 2.26 -1.14 10.17
N LYS A 160 2.97 -1.33 9.04
CA LYS A 160 4.39 -0.95 8.88
C LYS A 160 4.59 0.55 9.11
N TRP A 161 3.78 1.40 8.48
CA TRP A 161 3.92 2.86 8.60
C TRP A 161 3.56 3.36 10.00
N CYS A 162 2.52 2.80 10.63
CA CYS A 162 2.16 3.13 12.01
C CYS A 162 3.26 2.71 13.00
N TYR A 163 3.91 1.57 12.78
CA TYR A 163 5.08 1.17 13.55
C TYR A 163 6.26 2.14 13.31
N TRP A 164 6.56 2.47 12.06
CA TRP A 164 7.60 3.42 11.69
C TRP A 164 7.41 4.78 12.37
N LEU A 165 6.16 5.25 12.48
CA LEU A 165 5.79 6.49 13.16
C LEU A 165 5.64 6.33 14.69
N GLN A 166 5.85 5.13 15.23
CA GLN A 166 5.72 4.80 16.66
C GLN A 166 4.30 5.00 17.21
N TYR A 167 3.27 4.90 16.36
CA TYR A 167 1.87 4.89 16.78
C TYR A 167 1.46 3.53 17.37
N ILE A 168 2.10 2.45 16.91
CA ILE A 168 1.96 1.11 17.46
C ILE A 168 3.34 0.48 17.74
N SER A 169 3.38 -0.51 18.61
CA SER A 169 4.57 -1.30 18.89
C SER A 169 4.90 -2.30 17.77
N GLU A 170 6.14 -2.80 17.72
CA GLU A 170 6.51 -3.88 16.80
C GLU A 170 5.66 -5.15 17.01
N ALA A 171 5.37 -5.50 18.26
CA ALA A 171 4.53 -6.65 18.57
C ALA A 171 3.11 -6.51 18.03
N GLU A 172 2.51 -5.31 18.13
CA GLU A 172 1.20 -5.03 17.55
C GLU A 172 1.24 -5.08 16.02
N MET A 173 2.26 -4.50 15.40
CA MET A 173 2.44 -4.60 13.96
C MET A 173 2.46 -6.07 13.51
N TRP A 174 3.32 -6.91 14.11
CA TRP A 174 3.38 -8.34 13.76
C TRP A 174 2.08 -9.09 14.02
N LYS A 175 1.33 -8.71 15.06
CA LYS A 175 -0.01 -9.25 15.30
C LYS A 175 -0.95 -8.96 14.15
N TYR A 176 -1.05 -7.70 13.69
CA TYR A 176 -1.90 -7.32 12.56
C TYR A 176 -1.49 -8.03 11.26
N LEU A 177 -0.18 -8.12 10.98
CA LEU A 177 0.31 -8.82 9.81
C LEU A 177 -0.07 -10.31 9.83
N ASN A 178 0.08 -10.97 10.98
CA ASN A 178 -0.26 -12.38 11.12
C ASN A 178 -1.78 -12.62 10.98
N GLU A 179 -2.61 -11.83 11.65
CA GLU A 179 -4.06 -11.96 11.57
C GLU A 179 -4.58 -11.65 10.16
N GLY A 180 -4.01 -10.65 9.48
CA GLY A 180 -4.29 -10.34 8.09
C GLY A 180 -3.91 -11.48 7.14
N ALA A 181 -2.74 -12.09 7.32
CA ALA A 181 -2.28 -13.23 6.54
C ALA A 181 -3.18 -14.46 6.74
N VAL A 182 -3.59 -14.75 7.98
CA VAL A 182 -4.54 -15.83 8.29
C VAL A 182 -5.87 -15.59 7.57
N LYS A 183 -6.39 -14.37 7.63
CA LYS A 183 -7.64 -14.00 6.97
C LYS A 183 -7.52 -14.15 5.45
N ALA A 184 -6.47 -13.61 4.84
CA ALA A 184 -6.23 -13.76 3.39
C ALA A 184 -6.12 -15.22 2.97
N SER A 185 -5.39 -16.04 3.73
CA SER A 185 -5.23 -17.47 3.44
C SER A 185 -6.54 -18.28 3.61
N SER A 186 -7.49 -17.78 4.39
CA SER A 186 -8.80 -18.43 4.56
C SER A 186 -9.80 -18.06 3.44
N LEU A 187 -9.62 -16.92 2.80
CA LEU A 187 -10.52 -16.38 1.77
C LEU A 187 -10.01 -16.62 0.35
N GLY A 188 -8.71 -16.49 0.15
CA GLY A 188 -8.07 -16.59 -1.14
C GLY A 188 -7.69 -18.01 -1.53
N LYS A 189 -7.53 -18.23 -2.83
CA LYS A 189 -7.14 -19.52 -3.41
C LYS A 189 -5.63 -19.59 -3.65
N ASP A 190 -5.06 -18.53 -4.22
CA ASP A 190 -3.66 -18.40 -4.60
C ASP A 190 -3.28 -16.91 -4.79
N TRP A 191 -2.05 -16.65 -5.21
CA TRP A 191 -1.56 -15.29 -5.44
C TRP A 191 -2.24 -14.59 -6.62
N ASN A 192 -2.69 -15.34 -7.62
CA ASN A 192 -3.43 -14.73 -8.72
C ASN A 192 -4.80 -14.23 -8.24
N ASP A 193 -5.53 -15.04 -7.46
CA ASP A 193 -6.78 -14.63 -6.83
C ASP A 193 -6.57 -13.43 -5.90
N TYR A 194 -5.48 -13.40 -5.10
CA TYR A 194 -5.13 -12.27 -4.24
C TYR A 194 -4.91 -11.00 -5.06
N THR A 195 -4.16 -11.09 -6.16
CA THR A 195 -3.87 -9.95 -7.04
C THR A 195 -5.12 -9.42 -7.73
N VAL A 196 -5.96 -10.32 -8.26
CA VAL A 196 -7.24 -9.93 -8.87
C VAL A 196 -8.16 -9.29 -7.84
N SER A 197 -8.29 -9.89 -6.65
CA SER A 197 -9.06 -9.35 -5.52
C SER A 197 -8.62 -7.93 -5.15
N PHE A 198 -7.31 -7.70 -5.07
CA PHE A 198 -6.75 -6.37 -4.82
C PHE A 198 -7.11 -5.36 -5.92
N LEU A 199 -6.90 -5.72 -7.18
CA LEU A 199 -7.18 -4.83 -8.32
C LEU A 199 -8.68 -4.52 -8.46
N MET A 200 -9.55 -5.50 -8.26
CA MET A 200 -11.00 -5.31 -8.21
C MET A 200 -11.41 -4.33 -7.11
N GLY A 201 -10.93 -4.56 -5.89
CA GLY A 201 -11.21 -3.68 -4.75
C GLY A 201 -10.72 -2.25 -4.97
N ARG A 202 -9.51 -2.09 -5.50
CA ARG A 202 -8.94 -0.79 -5.86
C ARG A 202 -9.81 -0.05 -6.88
N ALA A 203 -10.21 -0.72 -7.96
CA ALA A 203 -11.01 -0.12 -9.03
C ALA A 203 -12.42 0.26 -8.57
N ILE A 204 -13.11 -0.63 -7.83
CA ILE A 204 -14.46 -0.37 -7.32
C ILE A 204 -14.44 0.77 -6.28
N HIS A 205 -13.36 0.90 -5.51
CA HIS A 205 -13.15 2.02 -4.59
C HIS A 205 -12.85 3.36 -5.30
N GLY A 206 -12.69 3.37 -6.63
CA GLY A 206 -12.53 4.57 -7.44
C GLY A 206 -11.08 4.94 -7.78
N PHE A 207 -10.12 4.03 -7.60
CA PHE A 207 -8.73 4.21 -8.02
C PHE A 207 -8.47 3.52 -9.36
N GLY A 208 -7.62 4.11 -10.21
CA GLY A 208 -7.16 3.46 -11.44
C GLY A 208 -6.36 2.19 -11.18
N THR A 209 -6.33 1.29 -12.15
CA THR A 209 -5.54 0.05 -12.08
C THR A 209 -4.31 0.09 -13.00
N GLU A 210 -4.29 0.96 -14.01
CA GLU A 210 -3.26 1.02 -15.05
C GLU A 210 -1.88 1.38 -14.47
N ASP A 211 -1.85 2.20 -13.43
CA ASP A 211 -0.63 2.67 -12.78
C ASP A 211 0.02 1.63 -11.84
N ILE A 212 -0.70 0.57 -11.46
CA ILE A 212 -0.23 -0.45 -10.50
C ILE A 212 -0.17 -1.86 -11.08
N ILE A 213 -0.74 -2.07 -12.26
CA ILE A 213 -0.84 -3.41 -12.85
C ILE A 213 0.54 -3.98 -13.23
N ASP A 214 1.50 -3.11 -13.59
CA ASP A 214 2.87 -3.51 -13.88
C ASP A 214 3.63 -3.94 -12.62
N ASP A 215 3.35 -3.30 -11.48
CA ASP A 215 3.87 -3.73 -10.18
C ASP A 215 3.32 -5.11 -9.79
N CYS A 216 2.03 -5.36 -10.07
CA CYS A 216 1.41 -6.67 -9.84
C CYS A 216 2.06 -7.79 -10.66
N LYS A 217 2.47 -7.50 -11.91
CA LYS A 217 3.15 -8.49 -12.78
C LYS A 217 4.58 -8.78 -12.34
N ALA A 218 5.22 -7.86 -11.64
CA ALA A 218 6.60 -8.01 -11.19
C ALA A 218 6.73 -8.91 -9.95
N LEU A 219 5.61 -9.22 -9.29
CA LEU A 219 5.50 -10.08 -8.11
C LEU A 219 5.17 -11.52 -8.44
#